data_ea1e3d60edb1412ca1d8d7cdb887ae32
#
_entry.id   ea1e3d60edb1412ca1d8d7cdb887ae32
#
_cell.length_a   1.000
_cell.length_b   1.000
_cell.length_c   1.000
_cell.angle_alpha   90.00
_cell.angle_beta   90.00
_cell.angle_gamma   90.00
#
_symmetry.space_group_name_H-M   'P 1'
#
loop_
_entity.id
_entity.type
_entity.pdbx_description
1 polymer ?
#
loop_
_entity_poly.entity_id
_entity_poly.type
_entity_poly.pdbx_seq_one_letter_code
_entity_poly.pdbx_strand_id
1 'polypeptide(L)'
;RSMDVDELFDGEKQLTWKDKQPFTYPSDTQLEKSRVRGIYLGNFVRWDAQQQSEEMIERYGYETMEQPRTFNTYESIYCWNNAGTHDYIKFLKFGYGKATDHASRDIRLKRLSREDGIRLVHNFDDKVPSASLKLFLDWINMTKEEFYKIIDFFRDPLVWEKDNNGIYI
;
A
#
# COMPACT_ATOMS: atom_id res chain seq x y z
N ARG A 1 2.11 0.00 -16.59
CA ARG A 1 3.19 -1.00 -16.46
C ARG A 1 4.37 -0.34 -15.78
N SER A 2 4.80 -0.84 -14.64
CA SER A 2 6.00 -0.33 -13.97
C SER A 2 7.24 -1.16 -14.29
N MET A 3 7.09 -2.47 -14.52
CA MET A 3 8.18 -3.40 -14.90
C MET A 3 7.58 -4.59 -15.65
N ASP A 4 8.27 -5.09 -16.67
CA ASP A 4 7.91 -6.34 -17.35
C ASP A 4 8.68 -7.52 -16.74
N VAL A 5 8.19 -8.74 -16.93
CA VAL A 5 8.80 -9.94 -16.35
C VAL A 5 10.24 -10.14 -16.84
N ASP A 6 10.52 -9.77 -18.07
CA ASP A 6 11.88 -9.87 -18.63
C ASP A 6 12.84 -8.85 -17.98
N GLU A 7 12.38 -7.66 -17.63
CA GLU A 7 13.18 -6.67 -16.90
C GLU A 7 13.47 -7.10 -15.45
N LEU A 8 12.48 -7.76 -14.80
CA LEU A 8 12.63 -8.25 -13.42
C LEU A 8 13.62 -9.41 -13.30
N PHE A 9 13.69 -10.26 -14.32
CA PHE A 9 14.48 -11.49 -14.32
C PHE A 9 15.57 -11.49 -15.39
N ASP A 10 16.02 -10.31 -15.82
CA ASP A 10 17.13 -10.19 -16.75
C ASP A 10 18.42 -10.69 -16.07
N GLY A 11 19.05 -11.69 -16.71
CA GLY A 11 20.25 -12.34 -16.18
C GLY A 11 20.01 -13.56 -15.26
N GLU A 12 18.78 -13.86 -14.83
CA GLU A 12 18.46 -15.07 -14.07
C GLU A 12 18.50 -16.33 -14.99
N LYS A 13 19.65 -16.99 -14.98
CA LYS A 13 19.91 -18.17 -15.84
C LYS A 13 19.08 -19.42 -15.49
N GLN A 14 18.42 -19.42 -14.32
CA GLN A 14 17.63 -20.56 -13.82
C GLN A 14 16.19 -20.58 -14.33
N LEU A 15 15.66 -19.42 -14.80
CA LEU A 15 14.28 -19.33 -15.30
C LEU A 15 14.22 -19.52 -16.81
N THR A 16 13.44 -20.52 -17.23
CA THR A 16 13.16 -20.77 -18.64
C THR A 16 11.99 -19.90 -19.14
N TRP A 17 11.81 -19.79 -20.45
CA TRP A 17 10.64 -19.16 -21.05
C TRP A 17 9.32 -19.72 -20.48
N LYS A 18 9.24 -21.03 -20.25
CA LYS A 18 8.04 -21.67 -19.70
C LYS A 18 7.71 -21.17 -18.29
N ASP A 19 8.73 -20.87 -17.49
CA ASP A 19 8.56 -20.35 -16.13
C ASP A 19 8.09 -18.90 -16.15
N LYS A 20 8.54 -18.11 -17.13
CA LYS A 20 8.20 -16.70 -17.31
C LYS A 20 6.84 -16.47 -17.99
N GLN A 21 6.45 -17.36 -18.88
CA GLN A 21 5.26 -17.20 -19.73
C GLN A 21 3.96 -16.88 -18.98
N PRO A 22 3.63 -17.50 -17.83
CA PRO A 22 2.41 -17.18 -17.09
C PRO A 22 2.35 -15.73 -16.56
N PHE A 23 3.50 -15.08 -16.43
CA PHE A 23 3.65 -13.73 -15.91
C PHE A 23 3.91 -12.69 -17.00
N THR A 24 4.11 -13.14 -18.24
CA THR A 24 4.35 -12.25 -19.39
C THR A 24 3.04 -11.62 -19.84
N TYR A 25 3.00 -10.28 -19.84
CA TYR A 25 1.82 -9.55 -20.29
C TYR A 25 1.68 -9.67 -21.81
N PRO A 26 0.47 -9.91 -22.34
CA PRO A 26 0.25 -9.99 -23.78
C PRO A 26 0.64 -8.69 -24.49
N SER A 27 1.17 -8.80 -25.71
CA SER A 27 1.46 -7.62 -26.53
C SER A 27 0.16 -6.89 -26.91
N ASP A 28 0.26 -5.60 -27.21
CA ASP A 28 -0.90 -4.79 -27.62
C ASP A 28 -1.60 -5.37 -28.85
N THR A 29 -0.82 -5.91 -29.79
CA THR A 29 -1.36 -6.61 -30.97
C THR A 29 -2.16 -7.87 -30.62
N GLN A 30 -1.74 -8.63 -29.59
CA GLN A 30 -2.48 -9.80 -29.11
C GLN A 30 -3.76 -9.39 -28.42
N LEU A 31 -3.74 -8.30 -27.60
CA LEU A 31 -4.91 -7.75 -26.94
C LEU A 31 -5.93 -7.25 -27.96
N GLU A 32 -5.51 -6.51 -28.98
CA GLU A 32 -6.37 -6.04 -30.07
C GLU A 32 -7.03 -7.20 -30.82
N LYS A 33 -6.26 -8.22 -31.19
CA LYS A 33 -6.79 -9.42 -31.88
C LYS A 33 -7.79 -10.20 -31.03
N SER A 34 -7.56 -10.32 -29.74
CA SER A 34 -8.46 -11.03 -28.82
C SER A 34 -9.72 -10.25 -28.50
N ARG A 35 -9.80 -8.95 -28.85
CA ARG A 35 -10.91 -8.02 -28.55
C ARG A 35 -11.24 -7.93 -27.05
N VAL A 36 -10.27 -8.23 -26.19
CA VAL A 36 -10.43 -8.08 -24.74
C VAL A 36 -10.34 -6.60 -24.38
N ARG A 37 -11.28 -6.13 -23.60
CA ARG A 37 -11.32 -4.76 -23.07
C ARG A 37 -11.30 -4.78 -21.55
N GLY A 38 -10.28 -4.18 -20.95
CA GLY A 38 -10.25 -3.91 -19.51
C GLY A 38 -11.09 -2.67 -19.18
N ILE A 39 -11.91 -2.76 -18.14
CA ILE A 39 -12.67 -1.63 -17.60
C ILE A 39 -12.45 -1.50 -16.11
N TYR A 40 -12.40 -0.28 -15.60
CA TYR A 40 -12.44 -0.01 -14.18
C TYR A 40 -13.91 0.09 -13.75
N LEU A 41 -14.37 -0.87 -12.97
CA LEU A 41 -15.78 -0.94 -12.53
C LEU A 41 -16.20 0.34 -11.78
N GLY A 42 -15.31 0.95 -11.01
CA GLY A 42 -15.56 2.21 -10.30
C GLY A 42 -15.88 3.42 -11.18
N ASN A 43 -15.66 3.33 -12.52
CA ASN A 43 -16.11 4.36 -13.46
C ASN A 43 -17.61 4.26 -13.78
N PHE A 44 -18.23 3.13 -13.48
CA PHE A 44 -19.64 2.82 -13.80
C PHE A 44 -20.48 2.66 -12.54
N VAL A 45 -19.88 2.21 -11.45
CA VAL A 45 -20.57 1.96 -10.18
C VAL A 45 -19.84 2.71 -9.09
N ARG A 46 -20.58 3.41 -8.23
CA ARG A 46 -19.99 4.06 -7.05
C ARG A 46 -19.40 3.00 -6.13
N TRP A 47 -18.08 3.03 -5.98
CA TRP A 47 -17.40 2.16 -5.05
C TRP A 47 -17.42 2.77 -3.65
N ASP A 48 -18.04 2.09 -2.71
CA ASP A 48 -18.16 2.50 -1.32
C ASP A 48 -17.74 1.34 -0.40
N ALA A 49 -16.46 1.33 -0.04
CA ALA A 49 -15.87 0.24 0.72
C ALA A 49 -16.48 0.09 2.12
N GLN A 50 -16.88 1.17 2.77
CA GLN A 50 -17.52 1.10 4.07
C GLN A 50 -18.89 0.44 3.98
N GLN A 51 -19.74 0.93 3.09
CA GLN A 51 -21.10 0.37 2.90
C GLN A 51 -21.03 -1.11 2.53
N GLN A 52 -20.11 -1.49 1.64
CA GLN A 52 -19.90 -2.89 1.27
C GLN A 52 -19.45 -3.73 2.46
N SER A 53 -18.55 -3.21 3.29
CA SER A 53 -18.07 -3.95 4.47
C SER A 53 -19.17 -4.11 5.53
N GLU A 54 -19.97 -3.07 5.77
CA GLU A 54 -21.14 -3.13 6.65
C GLU A 54 -22.14 -4.20 6.16
N GLU A 55 -22.40 -4.25 4.86
CA GLU A 55 -23.26 -5.29 4.25
C GLU A 55 -22.65 -6.68 4.39
N MET A 56 -21.34 -6.84 4.23
CA MET A 56 -20.65 -8.13 4.42
C MET A 56 -20.64 -8.58 5.89
N ILE A 57 -20.50 -7.66 6.83
CA ILE A 57 -20.63 -7.95 8.27
C ILE A 57 -22.03 -8.49 8.57
N GLU A 58 -23.07 -7.78 8.12
CA GLU A 58 -24.47 -8.14 8.38
C GLU A 58 -24.86 -9.47 7.73
N ARG A 59 -24.53 -9.67 6.46
CA ARG A 59 -25.00 -10.82 5.68
C ARG A 59 -24.15 -12.08 5.84
N TYR A 60 -22.85 -11.92 6.04
CA TYR A 60 -21.89 -13.04 5.94
C TYR A 60 -20.99 -13.16 7.17
N GLY A 61 -21.16 -12.30 8.17
CA GLY A 61 -20.33 -12.33 9.38
C GLY A 61 -18.87 -11.97 9.12
N TYR A 62 -18.61 -11.04 8.16
CA TYR A 62 -17.25 -10.55 7.93
C TYR A 62 -16.69 -9.91 9.20
N GLU A 63 -15.51 -10.35 9.63
CA GLU A 63 -14.84 -9.85 10.83
C GLU A 63 -13.92 -8.68 10.50
N THR A 64 -13.90 -7.69 11.38
CA THR A 64 -13.03 -6.51 11.28
C THR A 64 -11.92 -6.57 12.32
N MET A 65 -10.89 -5.75 12.15
CA MET A 65 -9.73 -5.71 13.03
C MET A 65 -9.17 -4.30 13.15
N GLU A 66 -8.79 -3.91 14.36
CA GLU A 66 -8.03 -2.68 14.57
C GLU A 66 -6.67 -2.75 13.90
N GLN A 67 -6.24 -1.66 13.30
CA GLN A 67 -4.97 -1.56 12.59
C GLN A 67 -4.10 -0.44 13.20
N PRO A 68 -2.79 -0.68 13.36
CA PRO A 68 -1.91 0.29 14.02
C PRO A 68 -1.70 1.59 13.22
N ARG A 69 -1.96 1.56 11.90
CA ARG A 69 -1.64 2.66 10.98
C ARG A 69 -2.83 3.30 10.30
N THR A 70 -4.04 3.01 10.77
CA THR A 70 -5.26 3.66 10.30
C THR A 70 -6.39 3.51 11.30
N PHE A 71 -7.36 4.40 11.22
CA PHE A 71 -8.60 4.36 12.00
C PHE A 71 -9.66 3.42 11.39
N ASN A 72 -9.45 2.97 10.16
CA ASN A 72 -10.35 2.05 9.46
C ASN A 72 -10.07 0.61 9.90
N THR A 73 -11.11 -0.12 10.27
CA THR A 73 -11.00 -1.48 10.80
C THR A 73 -11.36 -2.58 9.82
N TYR A 74 -11.82 -2.26 8.61
CA TYR A 74 -12.40 -3.22 7.67
C TYR A 74 -11.62 -3.36 6.35
N GLU A 75 -10.68 -2.50 6.04
CA GLU A 75 -9.91 -2.56 4.81
C GLU A 75 -8.44 -2.92 5.03
N SER A 76 -7.85 -3.52 4.00
CA SER A 76 -6.41 -3.81 3.93
C SER A 76 -5.89 -4.70 5.07
N ILE A 77 -6.70 -5.64 5.51
CA ILE A 77 -6.35 -6.65 6.54
C ILE A 77 -5.90 -7.97 5.92
N TYR A 78 -5.42 -7.94 4.67
CA TYR A 78 -5.02 -9.11 3.88
C TYR A 78 -3.80 -9.85 4.45
N CYS A 79 -2.93 -9.18 5.19
CA CYS A 79 -1.77 -9.78 5.82
C CYS A 79 -1.41 -9.03 7.10
N TRP A 80 -1.77 -9.58 8.24
CA TRP A 80 -1.49 -9.00 9.55
C TRP A 80 0.00 -8.70 9.77
N ASN A 81 0.87 -9.62 9.37
CA ASN A 81 2.30 -9.52 9.62
C ASN A 81 3.01 -8.47 8.75
N ASN A 82 2.44 -8.09 7.60
CA ASN A 82 3.12 -7.24 6.63
C ASN A 82 2.40 -5.92 6.33
N ALA A 83 1.08 -5.85 6.51
CA ALA A 83 0.31 -4.67 6.11
C ALA A 83 0.79 -3.36 6.77
N GLY A 84 1.16 -3.41 8.04
CA GLY A 84 1.70 -2.25 8.77
C GLY A 84 3.06 -1.81 8.25
N THR A 85 3.98 -2.74 8.03
CA THR A 85 5.33 -2.46 7.51
C THR A 85 5.27 -1.92 6.08
N HIS A 86 4.46 -2.52 5.20
CA HIS A 86 4.29 -2.06 3.83
C HIS A 86 3.77 -0.61 3.78
N ASP A 87 2.76 -0.30 4.58
CA ASP A 87 2.23 1.06 4.67
C ASP A 87 3.24 2.04 5.29
N TYR A 88 4.01 1.61 6.28
CA TYR A 88 5.05 2.43 6.87
C TYR A 88 6.17 2.78 5.88
N ILE A 89 6.60 1.82 5.06
CA ILE A 89 7.55 2.07 3.96
C ILE A 89 6.96 3.08 2.96
N LYS A 90 5.68 2.97 2.62
CA LYS A 90 4.99 3.96 1.79
C LYS A 90 5.05 5.36 2.41
N PHE A 91 4.73 5.48 3.70
CA PHE A 91 4.80 6.76 4.42
C PHE A 91 6.22 7.35 4.41
N LEU A 92 7.24 6.54 4.73
CA LEU A 92 8.64 6.99 4.73
C LEU A 92 9.11 7.45 3.34
N LYS A 93 8.58 6.86 2.27
CA LYS A 93 8.93 7.26 0.89
C LYS A 93 8.21 8.53 0.45
N PHE A 94 6.91 8.63 0.68
CA PHE A 94 6.02 9.59 0.04
C PHE A 94 5.36 10.59 1.00
N GLY A 95 5.60 10.48 2.31
CA GLY A 95 5.05 11.38 3.33
C GLY A 95 3.57 11.16 3.66
N TYR A 96 2.94 10.11 3.15
CA TYR A 96 1.54 9.78 3.48
C TYR A 96 1.32 8.27 3.58
N GLY A 97 0.45 7.88 4.47
CA GLY A 97 0.12 6.49 4.74
C GLY A 97 -1.35 6.16 4.46
N LYS A 98 -1.76 5.03 4.97
CA LYS A 98 -3.10 4.48 4.84
C LYS A 98 -4.17 5.36 5.49
N ALA A 99 -3.86 6.01 6.62
CA ALA A 99 -4.80 6.92 7.26
C ALA A 99 -5.12 8.13 6.38
N THR A 100 -4.13 8.68 5.67
CA THR A 100 -4.36 9.74 4.66
C THR A 100 -5.27 9.28 3.53
N ASP A 101 -5.07 8.06 2.99
CA ASP A 101 -5.93 7.52 1.93
C ASP A 101 -7.38 7.38 2.40
N HIS A 102 -7.59 6.81 3.60
CA HIS A 102 -8.91 6.59 4.18
C HIS A 102 -9.60 7.91 4.52
N ALA A 103 -8.90 8.86 5.19
CA ALA A 103 -9.44 10.17 5.50
C ALA A 103 -9.83 10.95 4.24
N SER A 104 -8.98 10.95 3.22
CA SER A 104 -9.26 11.61 1.94
C SER A 104 -10.51 11.05 1.25
N ARG A 105 -10.72 9.74 1.32
CA ARG A 105 -11.92 9.09 0.78
C ARG A 105 -13.16 9.48 1.59
N ASP A 106 -13.09 9.41 2.91
CA ASP A 106 -14.24 9.68 3.77
C ASP A 106 -14.66 11.15 3.73
N ILE A 107 -13.70 12.07 3.55
CA ILE A 107 -13.99 13.48 3.28
C ILE A 107 -14.73 13.63 1.93
N ARG A 108 -14.27 12.98 0.85
CA ARG A 108 -14.96 12.99 -0.45
C ARG A 108 -16.36 12.40 -0.38
N LEU A 109 -16.57 11.40 0.48
CA LEU A 109 -17.87 10.77 0.71
C LEU A 109 -18.72 11.53 1.73
N LYS A 110 -18.24 12.67 2.26
CA LYS A 110 -18.92 13.53 3.25
C LYS A 110 -19.22 12.82 4.57
N ARG A 111 -18.41 11.86 4.96
CA ARG A 111 -18.48 11.15 6.24
C ARG A 111 -17.59 11.77 7.31
N LEU A 112 -16.57 12.48 6.88
CA LEU A 112 -15.57 13.08 7.74
C LEU A 112 -15.37 14.55 7.36
N SER A 113 -15.22 15.43 8.35
CA SER A 113 -14.77 16.80 8.10
C SER A 113 -13.29 16.81 7.75
N ARG A 114 -12.81 17.88 7.08
CA ARG A 114 -11.37 18.02 6.79
C ARG A 114 -10.55 18.11 8.08
N GLU A 115 -11.05 18.82 9.07
CA GLU A 115 -10.40 19.02 10.38
C GLU A 115 -10.25 17.69 11.13
N ASP A 116 -11.31 16.87 11.14
CA ASP A 116 -11.27 15.54 11.73
C ASP A 116 -10.31 14.61 10.96
N GLY A 117 -10.32 14.70 9.65
CA GLY A 117 -9.39 13.96 8.80
C GLY A 117 -7.93 14.28 9.10
N ILE A 118 -7.58 15.56 9.25
CA ILE A 118 -6.23 15.99 9.63
C ILE A 118 -5.84 15.43 11.00
N ARG A 119 -6.73 15.49 11.99
CA ARG A 119 -6.47 14.91 13.33
C ARG A 119 -6.22 13.41 13.28
N LEU A 120 -7.00 12.68 12.49
CA LEU A 120 -6.82 11.25 12.32
C LEU A 120 -5.49 10.92 11.63
N VAL A 121 -5.14 11.63 10.56
CA VAL A 121 -3.86 11.45 9.87
C VAL A 121 -2.68 11.65 10.82
N HIS A 122 -2.67 12.74 11.59
CA HIS A 122 -1.63 12.99 12.59
C HIS A 122 -1.56 11.91 13.70
N ASN A 123 -2.67 11.25 13.98
CA ASN A 123 -2.69 10.19 14.99
C ASN A 123 -2.18 8.84 14.49
N PHE A 124 -2.08 8.62 13.17
CA PHE A 124 -1.82 7.29 12.62
C PHE A 124 -0.64 7.22 11.65
N ASP A 125 -0.44 8.21 10.77
CA ASP A 125 0.51 8.07 9.64
C ASP A 125 1.98 8.06 10.07
N ASP A 126 2.35 8.70 11.17
CA ASP A 126 3.72 8.71 11.71
C ASP A 126 4.05 7.50 12.61
N LYS A 127 3.03 6.72 13.02
CA LYS A 127 3.23 5.60 13.93
C LYS A 127 4.09 4.49 13.32
N VAL A 128 5.13 4.10 14.06
CA VAL A 128 5.95 2.94 13.72
C VAL A 128 5.18 1.66 14.06
N PRO A 129 4.91 0.77 13.10
CA PRO A 129 4.24 -0.51 13.35
C PRO A 129 5.23 -1.52 13.94
N SER A 130 5.64 -1.33 15.19
CA SER A 130 6.79 -2.01 15.81
C SER A 130 6.75 -3.53 15.73
N ALA A 131 5.56 -4.14 15.90
CA ALA A 131 5.40 -5.58 15.85
C ALA A 131 5.66 -6.14 14.43
N SER A 132 4.96 -5.61 13.42
CA SER A 132 5.14 -6.07 12.04
C SER A 132 6.50 -5.70 11.46
N LEU A 133 7.05 -4.53 11.82
CA LEU A 133 8.38 -4.13 11.41
C LEU A 133 9.45 -5.08 11.99
N LYS A 134 9.32 -5.46 13.27
CA LYS A 134 10.24 -6.43 13.87
C LYS A 134 10.20 -7.77 13.15
N LEU A 135 9.00 -8.32 12.91
CA LEU A 135 8.84 -9.59 12.17
C LEU A 135 9.45 -9.52 10.76
N PHE A 136 9.24 -8.41 10.07
CA PHE A 136 9.82 -8.20 8.75
C PHE A 136 11.36 -8.17 8.79
N LEU A 137 11.94 -7.41 9.72
CA LEU A 137 13.39 -7.30 9.87
C LEU A 137 14.04 -8.62 10.27
N ASP A 138 13.40 -9.37 11.20
CA ASP A 138 13.85 -10.71 11.58
C ASP A 138 13.83 -11.66 10.37
N TRP A 139 12.78 -11.60 9.54
CA TRP A 139 12.65 -12.43 8.35
C TRP A 139 13.73 -12.18 7.29
N ILE A 140 14.08 -10.92 7.05
CA ILE A 140 15.12 -10.56 6.07
C ILE A 140 16.52 -10.49 6.69
N ASN A 141 16.65 -10.81 7.99
CA ASN A 141 17.91 -10.73 8.75
C ASN A 141 18.60 -9.36 8.64
N MET A 142 17.85 -8.29 8.88
CA MET A 142 18.30 -6.91 8.78
C MET A 142 18.12 -6.17 10.11
N THR A 143 19.07 -5.33 10.49
CA THR A 143 18.94 -4.46 11.64
C THR A 143 18.04 -3.25 11.33
N LYS A 144 17.52 -2.62 12.38
CA LYS A 144 16.71 -1.40 12.25
C LYS A 144 17.50 -0.24 11.63
N GLU A 145 18.76 -0.13 11.98
CA GLU A 145 19.69 0.88 11.46
C GLU A 145 19.94 0.70 9.97
N GLU A 146 20.15 -0.53 9.51
CA GLU A 146 20.31 -0.85 8.10
C GLU A 146 19.03 -0.56 7.32
N PHE A 147 17.87 -0.91 7.88
CA PHE A 147 16.57 -0.60 7.27
C PHE A 147 16.40 0.90 7.02
N TYR A 148 16.62 1.75 8.04
CA TYR A 148 16.47 3.19 7.86
C TYR A 148 17.53 3.77 6.91
N LYS A 149 18.74 3.26 6.92
CA LYS A 149 19.76 3.63 5.93
C LYS A 149 19.27 3.39 4.49
N ILE A 150 18.68 2.22 4.24
CA ILE A 150 18.19 1.88 2.91
C ILE A 150 16.98 2.74 2.53
N ILE A 151 16.00 2.85 3.43
CA ILE A 151 14.76 3.57 3.11
C ILE A 151 15.00 5.07 2.88
N ASP A 152 16.01 5.66 3.51
CA ASP A 152 16.34 7.06 3.33
C ASP A 152 16.78 7.41 1.90
N PHE A 153 17.32 6.46 1.13
CA PHE A 153 17.58 6.66 -0.30
C PHE A 153 16.31 6.79 -1.14
N PHE A 154 15.19 6.32 -0.63
CA PHE A 154 13.90 6.33 -1.33
C PHE A 154 12.95 7.41 -0.86
N ARG A 155 13.35 8.27 0.08
CA ARG A 155 12.54 9.40 0.50
C ARG A 155 12.44 10.42 -0.63
N ASP A 156 11.23 10.90 -0.89
CA ASP A 156 10.99 11.95 -1.87
C ASP A 156 11.53 13.29 -1.33
N PRO A 157 12.52 13.90 -1.99
CA PRO A 157 13.10 15.18 -1.53
C PRO A 157 12.15 16.38 -1.68
N LEU A 158 11.01 16.21 -2.36
CA LEU A 158 9.96 17.22 -2.43
C LEU A 158 9.04 17.21 -1.21
N VAL A 159 9.13 16.16 -0.40
CA VAL A 159 8.26 15.94 0.77
C VAL A 159 9.05 16.00 2.06
N TRP A 160 10.25 15.45 2.07
CA TRP A 160 11.07 15.29 3.26
C TRP A 160 12.25 16.27 3.25
N GLU A 161 12.38 17.01 4.33
CA GLU A 161 13.55 17.84 4.60
C GLU A 161 14.33 17.28 5.79
N LYS A 162 15.60 17.62 5.90
CA LYS A 162 16.40 17.31 7.10
C LYS A 162 16.51 18.55 7.98
N ASP A 163 16.27 18.36 9.27
CA ASP A 163 16.55 19.38 10.27
C ASP A 163 18.06 19.59 10.46
N ASN A 164 18.42 20.52 11.34
CA ASN A 164 19.84 20.85 11.65
C ASN A 164 20.62 19.66 12.27
N ASN A 165 19.94 18.62 12.74
CA ASN A 165 20.54 17.41 13.30
C ASN A 165 20.58 16.27 12.27
N GLY A 166 20.13 16.50 11.03
CA GLY A 166 20.08 15.51 9.97
C GLY A 166 18.90 14.55 10.08
N ILE A 167 17.90 14.85 10.92
CA ILE A 167 16.67 14.07 11.07
C ILE A 167 15.65 14.53 10.04
N TYR A 168 15.00 13.59 9.36
CA TYR A 168 13.93 13.91 8.41
C TYR A 168 12.67 14.39 9.12
N ILE A 169 12.12 15.50 8.62
CA ILE A 169 10.91 16.17 9.09
C ILE A 169 9.97 16.43 7.92
#